data_90492c6c925cb0ff0e7977443d0fb9c2
#
_entry.id   90492c6c925cb0ff0e7977443d0fb9c2
#
_cell.length_a   1.000
_cell.length_b   1.000
_cell.length_c   1.000
_cell.angle_alpha   90.00
_cell.angle_beta   90.00
_cell.angle_gamma   90.00
#
_symmetry.space_group_name_H-M   'P 1'
#
loop_
_entity.id
_entity.type
_entity.pdbx_description
1 polymer ?
#
loop_
_entity_poly.entity_id
_entity_poly.type
_entity_poly.pdbx_seq_one_letter_code
_entity_poly.pdbx_strand_id
1 'polypeptide(L)' 'MVSENNTLAVRANVEMTPASLQWIVENAKKLAGADEKGYYTVDTADKVGEMISRFLLEKDFESYVKDIENYK' A
#
# COMPACT_ATOMS: atom_id res chain seq x y z
N MET A 1 -8.00 4.39 23.92
CA MET A 1 -6.60 4.01 23.74
C MET A 1 -6.01 4.71 22.51
N VAL A 2 -4.86 5.28 22.67
CA VAL A 2 -4.21 5.98 21.58
C VAL A 2 -3.33 5.02 20.83
N SER A 3 -3.49 4.97 19.52
CA SER A 3 -2.59 4.20 18.68
C SER A 3 -1.22 4.85 18.72
N GLU A 4 -0.18 4.03 18.88
CA GLU A 4 1.16 4.57 18.88
C GLU A 4 1.50 5.26 17.58
N ASN A 5 0.87 4.84 16.50
CA ASN A 5 1.13 5.39 15.18
C ASN A 5 0.28 6.60 14.85
N ASN A 6 -0.77 6.83 15.62
CA ASN A 6 -1.69 7.96 15.37
C ASN A 6 -2.11 8.02 13.91
N THR A 7 -2.46 6.89 13.35
CA THR A 7 -2.89 6.83 11.96
C THR A 7 -4.39 6.60 11.89
N LEU A 8 -4.96 7.00 10.77
CA LEU A 8 -6.35 6.70 10.50
C LEU A 8 -6.46 6.23 9.06
N ALA A 9 -7.51 5.48 8.77
CA ALA A 9 -7.71 4.95 7.43
C ALA A 9 -8.59 5.89 6.64
N VAL A 10 -8.15 6.19 5.42
CA VAL A 10 -8.89 7.06 4.52
C VAL A 10 -9.14 6.28 3.24
N ARG A 11 -10.37 6.29 2.76
CA ARG A 11 -10.67 5.70 1.47
C ARG A 11 -10.38 6.70 0.37
N ALA A 12 -9.65 6.25 -0.62
CA ALA A 12 -9.27 7.12 -1.73
C ALA A 12 -9.04 6.29 -2.97
N ASN A 13 -9.25 6.89 -4.13
CA ASN A 13 -8.86 6.27 -5.39
C ASN A 13 -7.43 6.67 -5.68
N VAL A 14 -6.58 5.68 -5.91
CA VAL A 14 -5.16 5.91 -6.15
C VAL A 14 -4.83 5.38 -7.54
N GLU A 15 -4.16 6.22 -8.31
CA GLU A 15 -3.70 5.82 -9.63
C GLU A 15 -2.25 5.39 -9.56
N MET A 16 -1.94 4.31 -10.23
CA MET A 16 -0.58 3.80 -10.28
C MET A 16 -0.35 3.15 -11.63
N THR A 17 0.90 2.92 -11.97
CA THR A 17 1.19 2.26 -13.23
C THR A 17 0.80 0.79 -13.15
N PRO A 18 0.42 0.19 -14.29
CA PRO A 18 0.17 -1.25 -14.30
C PRO A 18 1.37 -2.06 -13.82
N ALA A 19 2.58 -1.60 -14.11
CA ALA A 19 3.77 -2.29 -13.63
C ALA A 19 3.86 -2.30 -12.11
N SER A 20 3.51 -1.19 -11.47
CA SER A 20 3.50 -1.14 -10.00
C SER A 20 2.54 -2.16 -9.42
N LEU A 21 1.33 -2.20 -9.97
CA LEU A 21 0.35 -3.15 -9.49
C LEU A 21 0.80 -4.59 -9.69
N GLN A 22 1.38 -4.87 -10.86
CA GLN A 22 1.85 -6.21 -11.16
C GLN A 22 2.93 -6.65 -10.18
N TRP A 23 3.88 -5.79 -9.86
CA TRP A 23 4.92 -6.12 -8.90
C TRP A 23 4.36 -6.39 -7.50
N ILE A 24 3.37 -5.60 -7.09
CA ILE A 24 2.73 -5.83 -5.80
C ILE A 24 2.12 -7.24 -5.76
N VAL A 25 1.37 -7.60 -6.80
CA VAL A 25 0.71 -8.90 -6.84
C VAL A 25 1.73 -10.03 -6.86
N GLU A 26 2.75 -9.91 -7.69
CA GLU A 26 3.75 -10.98 -7.81
C GLU A 26 4.53 -11.18 -6.51
N ASN A 27 4.94 -10.09 -5.89
CA ASN A 27 5.70 -10.21 -4.65
C ASN A 27 4.83 -10.71 -3.50
N ALA A 28 3.57 -10.31 -3.46
CA ALA A 28 2.66 -10.82 -2.46
C ALA A 28 2.47 -12.32 -2.60
N LYS A 29 2.36 -12.79 -3.83
CA LYS A 29 2.24 -14.24 -4.07
C LYS A 29 3.49 -14.99 -3.64
N LYS A 30 4.66 -14.43 -3.91
CA LYS A 30 5.92 -15.06 -3.51
C LYS A 30 6.00 -15.23 -2.01
N LEU A 31 5.60 -14.21 -1.26
CA LEU A 31 5.66 -14.26 0.20
C LEU A 31 4.59 -15.14 0.80
N ALA A 32 3.38 -15.10 0.23
CA ALA A 32 2.28 -15.91 0.75
C ALA A 32 2.49 -17.39 0.46
N GLY A 33 3.11 -17.69 -0.69
CA GLY A 33 3.24 -19.07 -1.11
C GLY A 33 1.91 -19.62 -1.60
N ALA A 34 1.94 -20.85 -2.07
CA ALA A 34 0.74 -21.55 -2.52
C ALA A 34 0.21 -22.39 -1.37
N ASP A 35 -1.12 -22.56 -1.32
CA ASP A 35 -1.71 -23.46 -0.34
C ASP A 35 -1.49 -24.91 -0.79
N GLU A 36 -2.08 -25.86 -0.06
CA GLU A 36 -1.87 -27.28 -0.33
C GLU A 36 -2.34 -27.69 -1.71
N LYS A 37 -3.25 -26.92 -2.30
CA LYS A 37 -3.79 -27.22 -3.61
C LYS A 37 -3.12 -26.42 -4.71
N GLY A 38 -2.11 -25.63 -4.36
CA GLY A 38 -1.39 -24.82 -5.32
C GLY A 38 -2.01 -23.47 -5.60
N TYR A 39 -2.96 -23.05 -4.79
CA TYR A 39 -3.60 -21.75 -4.98
C TYR A 39 -2.97 -20.70 -4.07
N TYR A 40 -2.85 -19.48 -4.59
CA TYR A 40 -2.36 -18.36 -3.81
C TYR A 40 -3.55 -17.61 -3.22
N THR A 41 -3.44 -17.29 -1.94
CA THR A 41 -4.49 -16.57 -1.23
C THR A 41 -4.00 -15.15 -0.97
N VAL A 42 -4.21 -14.27 -1.92
CA VAL A 42 -3.76 -12.89 -1.83
C VAL A 42 -4.94 -11.97 -2.10
N ASP A 43 -5.23 -11.10 -1.14
CA ASP A 43 -6.19 -10.02 -1.36
C ASP A 43 -5.43 -8.84 -1.93
N THR A 44 -5.61 -8.60 -3.22
CA THR A 44 -4.87 -7.56 -3.93
C THR A 44 -5.14 -6.19 -3.35
N ALA A 45 -6.40 -5.89 -3.04
CA ALA A 45 -6.74 -4.56 -2.50
C ALA A 45 -6.05 -4.33 -1.16
N ASP A 46 -6.03 -5.35 -0.30
CA ASP A 46 -5.36 -5.24 0.99
C ASP A 46 -3.86 -5.01 0.80
N LYS A 47 -3.24 -5.72 -0.13
CA LYS A 47 -1.81 -5.56 -0.35
C LYS A 47 -1.47 -4.21 -0.94
N VAL A 48 -2.28 -3.71 -1.87
CA VAL A 48 -2.08 -2.37 -2.41
C VAL A 48 -2.17 -1.35 -1.29
N GLY A 49 -3.19 -1.44 -0.46
CA GLY A 49 -3.34 -0.52 0.65
C GLY A 49 -2.18 -0.59 1.63
N GLU A 50 -1.72 -1.80 1.95
CA GLU A 50 -0.59 -1.99 2.85
C GLU A 50 0.67 -1.35 2.30
N MET A 51 0.97 -1.57 1.03
CA MET A 51 2.19 -1.03 0.44
C MET A 51 2.15 0.48 0.36
N ILE A 52 1.00 1.05 0.00
CA ILE A 52 0.87 2.49 -0.05
C ILE A 52 1.01 3.08 1.35
N SER A 53 0.39 2.45 2.34
CA SER A 53 0.49 2.94 3.72
C SER A 53 1.93 2.97 4.21
N ARG A 54 2.68 1.91 3.95
CA ARG A 54 4.09 1.86 4.32
C ARG A 54 4.89 2.92 3.59
N PHE A 55 4.63 3.09 2.30
CA PHE A 55 5.33 4.10 1.52
C PHE A 55 5.11 5.49 2.09
N LEU A 56 3.86 5.81 2.42
CA LEU A 56 3.54 7.13 2.95
C LEU A 56 4.24 7.40 4.28
N LEU A 57 4.28 6.39 5.15
CA LEU A 57 4.91 6.56 6.46
C LEU A 57 6.42 6.65 6.36
N GLU A 58 7.01 5.89 5.44
CA GLU A 58 8.47 5.85 5.30
C GLU A 58 9.04 7.04 4.55
N LYS A 59 8.24 7.66 3.68
CA LYS A 59 8.73 8.71 2.79
C LYS A 59 8.30 10.11 3.21
N ASP A 60 7.88 10.25 4.47
CA ASP A 60 7.54 11.55 5.03
C ASP A 60 6.49 12.27 4.18
N PHE A 61 5.38 11.57 3.98
CA PHE A 61 4.28 12.10 3.21
C PHE A 61 3.73 13.40 3.83
N GLU A 62 3.82 13.50 5.14
CA GLU A 62 3.33 14.68 5.85
C GLU A 62 4.01 15.96 5.37
N SER A 63 5.32 15.92 5.20
CA SER A 63 6.05 17.08 4.68
C SER A 63 5.64 17.40 3.25
N TYR A 64 5.41 16.36 2.45
CA TYR A 64 4.99 16.55 1.07
C TYR A 64 3.67 17.29 0.98
N VAL A 65 2.70 16.92 1.82
CA VAL A 65 1.37 17.51 1.74
C VAL A 65 1.30 18.89 2.39
N LYS A 66 2.27 19.25 3.21
CA LYS A 66 2.33 20.59 3.78
C LYS A 66 2.77 21.64 2.77
N ASP A 67 3.48 21.22 1.74
CA ASP A 67 4.03 22.13 0.75
C ASP A 67 2.99 22.46 -0.30
N ILE A 68 2.53 23.70 -0.32
CA ILE A 68 1.48 24.13 -1.25
C ILE A 68 1.90 23.96 -2.70
N GLU A 69 3.18 23.97 -2.99
CA GLU A 69 3.67 23.81 -4.35
C GLU A 69 3.34 22.43 -4.92
N ASN A 70 3.17 21.44 -4.06
CA ASN A 70 2.86 20.10 -4.51
C ASN A 70 1.41 19.91 -4.94
N TYR A 71 0.58 20.93 -4.75
CA TYR A 71 -0.82 20.87 -5.16
C TYR A 71 -1.08 21.56 -6.50
N LYS A 72 -0.08 22.16 -7.11
CA LYS A 72 -0.23 22.89 -8.37
C LYS A 72 0.01 22.04 -9.58
#